data_3687e5e8fe06537cf852f58c89fed73e
#
_entry.id   3687e5e8fe06537cf852f58c89fed73e
#
_cell.length_a   1.000
_cell.length_b   1.000
_cell.length_c   1.000
_cell.angle_alpha   90.00
_cell.angle_beta   90.00
_cell.angle_gamma   90.00
#
_symmetry.space_group_name_H-M   'P 1'
#
loop_
_entity.id
_entity.type
_entity.pdbx_description
1 polymer ?
#
loop_
_entity_poly.entity_id
_entity_poly.type
_entity_poly.pdbx_seq_one_letter_code
_entity_poly.pdbx_strand_id
1 'polypeptide(L)'
;MNRLTPLLLFMVMILSSCNKETNDYVTAFPYMETDKGKWGMITTDGEVLFSQEFKNQPTVVRNGVFLVKNEANLWEIYKAEKKPEKIGSEYTGATIFSNGRAIVCEKDKYITIIDTEGKTIKTLDEIDGKRVNTVFRFQEGYAKYIAGEDYGVIDMDGNSVIPSNYCAIMDCSDGKFIAIDKKYKTEYTSFCYDKLKYTVLNTKGEILFEIDGSEYNQVGKFKEGLLPVCVKKKDSDTEIWGIINEKQEVVIKPDEKITGIEQIRNGMFTYYSEGGWGLMSLEGKTLIKPKYNYLSFDGDNRLTAYNWDEDKGGMWFVDTNGNQLNKEPYRGAWGVEELDNKPALVMRTDRSYSIIDEQYENLANLPKMVHAENMMGDDAVECNYLDIPQLLDKLNVNQNGMEGVSFESTPETAVKALSKFLYQYGDEKHPGTSAFWSKDKSKISYDRMTDNVYLSVEINFYGNISYSVSDGQGGYNVEWCDEDNGRKVGYMWNDVKVKSFRLKFSNDVTMKGKLDRMLQELKKRMRKAGRVVKENSGAMVVALDNNRTALIYMQPKEIVMEWGDIGSPESLSIHKYDGVRENLSLTPDEERADGENQDIDMPTDEETATGYDNGEAGDNSYGNTDDTQEPEPDAYD
;
A
#
# COMPACT_ATOMS: atom_id res chain seq x y z
N MET A 1 68.86 14.94 38.73
CA MET A 1 68.66 15.25 37.30
C MET A 1 67.38 14.57 36.86
N ASN A 2 66.31 15.38 36.85
CA ASN A 2 64.96 14.97 36.57
C ASN A 2 64.72 14.82 35.04
N ARG A 3 64.21 13.70 34.60
CA ARG A 3 63.58 13.58 33.28
C ARG A 3 62.08 13.44 33.47
N LEU A 4 61.37 14.51 33.15
CA LEU A 4 59.91 14.54 32.96
C LEU A 4 59.58 13.90 31.60
N THR A 5 58.78 12.87 31.64
CA THR A 5 58.12 12.28 30.45
C THR A 5 56.80 13.03 30.24
N PRO A 6 56.49 13.58 29.07
CA PRO A 6 55.18 14.16 28.83
C PRO A 6 54.15 13.05 28.58
N LEU A 7 53.12 13.07 29.40
CA LEU A 7 51.89 12.29 29.24
C LEU A 7 51.14 12.85 28.05
N LEU A 8 51.09 12.09 26.96
CA LEU A 8 50.28 12.44 25.78
C LEU A 8 48.83 12.11 26.11
N LEU A 9 48.05 13.15 26.45
CA LEU A 9 46.60 13.06 26.65
C LEU A 9 45.95 12.92 25.27
N PHE A 10 45.64 11.69 24.86
CA PHE A 10 44.76 11.42 23.75
C PHE A 10 43.33 11.87 24.12
N MET A 11 43.01 13.08 23.79
CA MET A 11 41.64 13.58 23.84
C MET A 11 40.87 12.91 22.69
N VAL A 12 40.27 11.78 22.97
CA VAL A 12 39.23 11.19 22.11
C VAL A 12 38.08 12.17 22.14
N MET A 13 38.02 13.02 21.11
CA MET A 13 36.76 13.68 20.78
C MET A 13 35.76 12.60 20.39
N ILE A 14 34.97 12.18 21.36
CA ILE A 14 33.69 11.57 21.08
C ILE A 14 32.88 12.68 20.45
N LEU A 15 32.82 12.68 19.13
CA LEU A 15 31.73 13.34 18.41
C LEU A 15 30.46 12.59 18.83
N SER A 16 29.92 12.94 19.99
CA SER A 16 28.52 12.77 20.22
C SER A 16 27.85 13.63 19.13
N SER A 17 27.43 12.97 18.05
CA SER A 17 26.34 13.49 17.26
C SER A 17 25.25 13.74 18.30
N CYS A 18 25.03 14.99 18.65
CA CYS A 18 23.79 15.45 19.21
C CYS A 18 22.73 15.05 18.16
N ASN A 19 22.18 13.86 18.30
CA ASN A 19 20.81 13.63 17.88
C ASN A 19 20.04 14.66 18.73
N LYS A 20 19.73 15.82 18.14
CA LYS A 20 18.55 16.57 18.55
C LYS A 20 17.47 15.52 18.53
N GLU A 21 16.98 15.09 19.68
CA GLU A 21 15.70 14.43 19.78
C GLU A 21 14.76 15.34 19.01
N THR A 22 14.41 14.92 17.81
CA THR A 22 13.44 15.63 16.99
C THR A 22 12.17 15.45 17.76
N ASN A 23 11.63 16.55 18.28
CA ASN A 23 10.41 16.57 19.05
C ASN A 23 9.28 16.07 18.14
N ASP A 24 9.03 14.76 18.16
CA ASP A 24 8.01 14.10 17.31
C ASP A 24 6.61 14.21 17.93
N TYR A 25 6.45 15.15 18.85
CA TYR A 25 5.20 15.42 19.53
C TYR A 25 4.35 16.45 18.79
N VAL A 26 3.05 16.32 18.96
CA VAL A 26 2.10 17.36 18.57
C VAL A 26 2.33 18.59 19.44
N THR A 27 2.58 19.74 18.83
CA THR A 27 2.83 21.02 19.52
C THR A 27 1.71 22.03 19.35
N ALA A 28 0.81 21.83 18.38
CA ALA A 28 -0.38 22.66 18.20
C ALA A 28 -1.47 21.91 17.44
N PHE A 29 -2.72 22.33 17.66
CA PHE A 29 -3.93 21.78 17.04
C PHE A 29 -4.60 22.82 16.14
N PRO A 30 -5.22 22.40 15.01
CA PRO A 30 -6.06 23.30 14.23
C PRO A 30 -7.33 23.65 15.01
N TYR A 31 -7.78 24.91 14.91
CA TYR A 31 -9.02 25.36 15.51
C TYR A 31 -9.74 26.37 14.63
N MET A 32 -11.02 26.59 14.88
CA MET A 32 -11.85 27.56 14.20
C MET A 32 -12.68 28.33 15.24
N GLU A 33 -12.70 29.64 15.15
CA GLU A 33 -13.42 30.48 16.12
C GLU A 33 -14.95 30.45 15.92
N THR A 34 -15.40 30.25 14.70
CA THR A 34 -16.82 30.20 14.34
C THR A 34 -17.07 29.15 13.24
N ASP A 35 -18.27 28.62 13.14
CA ASP A 35 -18.68 27.58 12.18
C ASP A 35 -18.47 27.95 10.71
N LYS A 36 -18.27 29.21 10.39
CA LYS A 36 -18.04 29.74 9.03
C LYS A 36 -16.72 30.51 8.93
N GLY A 37 -15.86 30.34 9.92
CA GLY A 37 -14.55 30.99 9.96
C GLY A 37 -13.52 30.33 9.08
N LYS A 38 -12.33 30.90 9.15
CA LYS A 38 -11.12 30.26 8.67
C LYS A 38 -10.43 29.53 9.80
N TRP A 39 -9.59 28.59 9.46
CA TRP A 39 -8.80 27.81 10.40
C TRP A 39 -7.60 28.58 10.90
N GLY A 40 -7.36 28.49 12.19
CA GLY A 40 -6.15 28.93 12.87
C GLY A 40 -5.44 27.74 13.51
N MET A 41 -4.46 28.06 14.37
CA MET A 41 -3.66 27.07 15.09
C MET A 41 -3.52 27.53 16.54
N ILE A 42 -3.74 26.60 17.49
CA ILE A 42 -3.56 26.79 18.92
C ILE A 42 -2.53 25.81 19.46
N THR A 43 -1.59 26.29 20.26
CA THR A 43 -0.55 25.46 20.86
C THR A 43 -1.11 24.53 21.94
N THR A 44 -0.37 23.49 22.27
CA THR A 44 -0.73 22.58 23.38
C THR A 44 -0.77 23.30 24.74
N ASP A 45 -0.18 24.47 24.86
CA ASP A 45 -0.27 25.33 26.08
C ASP A 45 -1.51 26.23 26.08
N GLY A 46 -2.34 26.17 25.05
CA GLY A 46 -3.56 26.95 24.91
C GLY A 46 -3.35 28.37 24.36
N GLU A 47 -2.18 28.70 23.84
CA GLU A 47 -1.90 30.00 23.22
C GLU A 47 -2.24 29.95 21.72
N VAL A 48 -2.90 30.99 21.21
CA VAL A 48 -3.17 31.12 19.79
C VAL A 48 -1.87 31.42 19.04
N LEU A 49 -1.43 30.49 18.20
CA LEU A 49 -0.26 30.67 17.35
C LEU A 49 -0.56 31.61 16.18
N PHE A 50 -1.69 31.39 15.49
CA PHE A 50 -2.28 32.29 14.50
C PHE A 50 -3.79 31.99 14.37
N SER A 51 -4.56 32.94 13.87
CA SER A 51 -6.01 32.79 13.72
C SER A 51 -6.47 33.09 12.31
N GLN A 52 -7.52 32.39 11.88
CA GLN A 52 -8.30 32.67 10.66
C GLN A 52 -7.49 32.76 9.35
N GLU A 53 -6.46 31.95 9.19
CA GLU A 53 -5.56 32.00 8.03
C GLU A 53 -6.02 31.12 6.88
N PHE A 54 -6.39 29.84 7.16
CA PHE A 54 -6.66 28.82 6.18
C PHE A 54 -8.14 28.55 5.98
N LYS A 55 -8.55 28.28 4.73
CA LYS A 55 -9.90 27.94 4.34
C LYS A 55 -10.23 26.47 4.66
N ASN A 56 -9.27 25.58 4.41
CA ASN A 56 -9.36 24.16 4.73
C ASN A 56 -8.64 23.85 6.03
N GLN A 57 -9.05 22.77 6.69
CA GLN A 57 -8.49 22.35 7.97
C GLN A 57 -7.00 21.95 7.80
N PRO A 58 -6.08 22.56 8.58
CA PRO A 58 -4.70 22.08 8.66
C PRO A 58 -4.60 20.77 9.46
N THR A 59 -3.49 20.04 9.26
CA THR A 59 -3.10 18.97 10.19
C THR A 59 -2.62 19.55 11.52
N VAL A 60 -2.39 18.69 12.52
CA VAL A 60 -1.64 19.09 13.72
C VAL A 60 -0.22 19.53 13.36
N VAL A 61 0.41 20.31 14.24
CA VAL A 61 1.83 20.68 14.10
C VAL A 61 2.71 19.59 14.67
N ARG A 62 3.61 19.07 13.86
CA ARG A 62 4.70 18.19 14.26
C ARG A 62 6.03 18.67 13.68
N ASN A 63 7.10 18.53 14.42
CA ASN A 63 8.43 18.99 14.01
C ASN A 63 8.46 20.47 13.54
N GLY A 64 7.56 21.32 14.07
CA GLY A 64 7.45 22.73 13.71
C GLY A 64 6.77 23.04 12.37
N VAL A 65 6.14 22.05 11.74
CA VAL A 65 5.46 22.19 10.44
C VAL A 65 4.07 21.56 10.48
N PHE A 66 3.20 21.95 9.55
CA PHE A 66 1.89 21.38 9.33
C PHE A 66 1.54 21.37 7.85
N LEU A 67 0.53 20.59 7.48
CA LEU A 67 0.03 20.46 6.14
C LEU A 67 -1.40 21.01 6.03
N VAL A 68 -1.75 21.54 4.87
CA VAL A 68 -3.13 21.93 4.56
C VAL A 68 -3.41 21.71 3.08
N LYS A 69 -4.59 21.20 2.74
CA LYS A 69 -5.02 21.10 1.34
C LYS A 69 -5.45 22.45 0.80
N ASN A 70 -4.96 22.83 -0.38
CA ASN A 70 -5.41 24.03 -1.08
C ASN A 70 -6.72 23.79 -1.83
N GLU A 71 -7.23 24.79 -2.55
CA GLU A 71 -8.49 24.69 -3.31
C GLU A 71 -8.43 23.68 -4.47
N ALA A 72 -7.24 23.31 -4.94
CA ALA A 72 -7.02 22.27 -5.94
C ALA A 72 -6.87 20.86 -5.32
N ASN A 73 -7.18 20.70 -4.03
CA ASN A 73 -7.00 19.46 -3.27
C ASN A 73 -5.55 18.94 -3.23
N LEU A 74 -4.57 19.85 -3.36
CA LEU A 74 -3.15 19.54 -3.23
C LEU A 74 -2.66 19.92 -1.83
N TRP A 75 -1.80 19.08 -1.26
CA TRP A 75 -1.16 19.38 0.01
C TRP A 75 -0.12 20.49 -0.14
N GLU A 76 -0.14 21.44 0.76
CA GLU A 76 0.85 22.47 0.98
C GLU A 76 1.42 22.32 2.39
N ILE A 77 2.70 22.61 2.55
CA ILE A 77 3.41 22.51 3.83
C ILE A 77 3.77 23.90 4.29
N TYR A 78 3.57 24.16 5.59
CA TYR A 78 3.83 25.45 6.20
C TYR A 78 4.66 25.30 7.48
N LYS A 79 5.54 26.27 7.75
CA LYS A 79 6.15 26.44 9.08
C LYS A 79 5.10 26.94 10.06
N ALA A 80 5.12 26.38 11.27
CA ALA A 80 4.19 26.71 12.34
C ALA A 80 4.68 27.95 13.13
N GLU A 81 4.51 29.10 12.53
CA GLU A 81 4.91 30.41 13.07
C GLU A 81 3.68 31.33 13.19
N LYS A 82 3.83 32.48 13.89
CA LYS A 82 2.76 33.51 13.98
C LYS A 82 2.26 33.98 12.62
N LYS A 83 3.13 33.92 11.61
CA LYS A 83 2.81 34.12 10.21
C LYS A 83 3.30 32.89 9.45
N PRO A 84 2.39 31.96 9.11
CA PRO A 84 2.77 30.72 8.44
C PRO A 84 3.52 30.99 7.12
N GLU A 85 4.64 30.33 6.91
CA GLU A 85 5.44 30.41 5.70
C GLU A 85 5.33 29.08 4.95
N LYS A 86 4.90 29.15 3.68
CA LYS A 86 4.82 27.97 2.80
C LYS A 86 6.24 27.51 2.45
N ILE A 87 6.49 26.23 2.56
CA ILE A 87 7.74 25.57 2.19
C ILE A 87 7.50 24.48 1.14
N GLY A 88 8.53 24.19 0.34
CA GLY A 88 8.46 23.15 -0.69
C GLY A 88 7.51 23.47 -1.82
N SER A 89 6.95 22.42 -2.41
CA SER A 89 6.04 22.47 -3.58
C SER A 89 4.59 22.21 -3.14
N GLU A 90 3.73 21.93 -4.11
CA GLU A 90 2.39 21.37 -3.93
C GLU A 90 2.43 19.88 -4.23
N TYR A 91 1.75 19.06 -3.41
CA TYR A 91 1.85 17.63 -3.45
C TYR A 91 0.48 16.98 -3.65
N THR A 92 0.43 15.95 -4.47
CA THR A 92 -0.76 15.10 -4.65
C THR A 92 -0.99 14.16 -3.48
N GLY A 93 0.08 13.82 -2.74
CA GLY A 93 0.06 13.04 -1.51
C GLY A 93 1.14 13.55 -0.56
N ALA A 94 0.86 13.61 0.74
CA ALA A 94 1.81 14.00 1.77
C ALA A 94 1.46 13.39 3.12
N THR A 95 2.44 12.71 3.75
CA THR A 95 2.31 12.25 5.13
C THR A 95 2.63 13.36 6.10
N ILE A 96 2.12 13.26 7.32
CA ILE A 96 2.60 14.10 8.42
C ILE A 96 4.09 13.86 8.67
N PHE A 97 4.78 14.87 9.18
CA PHE A 97 6.19 14.73 9.56
C PHE A 97 6.35 13.80 10.77
N SER A 98 7.35 12.95 10.71
CA SER A 98 7.81 12.11 11.81
C SER A 98 9.34 12.13 11.84
N ASN A 99 9.93 12.41 13.01
CA ASN A 99 11.38 12.57 13.19
C ASN A 99 12.03 13.52 12.15
N GLY A 100 11.31 14.59 11.78
CA GLY A 100 11.79 15.59 10.81
C GLY A 100 11.78 15.15 9.36
N ARG A 101 11.04 14.10 9.00
CA ARG A 101 10.88 13.60 7.62
C ARG A 101 9.41 13.43 7.27
N ALA A 102 9.08 13.66 6.01
CA ALA A 102 7.78 13.34 5.43
C ALA A 102 7.95 12.68 4.06
N ILE A 103 6.97 11.87 3.70
CA ILE A 103 6.83 11.27 2.38
C ILE A 103 5.89 12.16 1.58
N VAL A 104 6.28 12.55 0.39
CA VAL A 104 5.48 13.41 -0.50
C VAL A 104 5.54 12.93 -1.94
N CYS A 105 4.53 13.28 -2.72
CA CYS A 105 4.52 13.08 -4.17
C CYS A 105 3.99 14.33 -4.86
N GLU A 106 4.79 14.95 -5.73
CA GLU A 106 4.31 15.99 -6.63
C GLU A 106 3.59 15.36 -7.83
N LYS A 107 2.72 16.12 -8.46
CA LYS A 107 2.04 15.67 -9.67
C LYS A 107 3.06 15.30 -10.77
N ASP A 108 2.86 14.14 -11.37
CA ASP A 108 3.71 13.59 -12.42
C ASP A 108 5.20 13.45 -12.03
N LYS A 109 5.47 13.17 -10.75
CA LYS A 109 6.81 12.87 -10.23
C LYS A 109 6.80 11.61 -9.37
N TYR A 110 8.00 11.12 -9.03
CA TYR A 110 8.18 10.01 -8.08
C TYR A 110 7.97 10.46 -6.63
N ILE A 111 7.72 9.48 -5.77
CA ILE A 111 7.67 9.70 -4.33
C ILE A 111 9.03 10.22 -3.84
N THR A 112 9.00 11.13 -2.90
CA THR A 112 10.20 11.81 -2.40
C THR A 112 10.13 11.92 -0.89
N ILE A 113 11.26 11.69 -0.22
CA ILE A 113 11.46 12.01 1.19
C ILE A 113 11.95 13.45 1.27
N ILE A 114 11.33 14.25 2.12
CA ILE A 114 11.72 15.65 2.37
C ILE A 114 12.00 15.90 3.85
N ASP A 115 12.77 16.95 4.15
CA ASP A 115 12.96 17.48 5.49
C ASP A 115 11.96 18.62 5.81
N THR A 116 12.02 19.15 7.04
CA THR A 116 11.17 20.25 7.55
C THR A 116 11.42 21.59 6.86
N GLU A 117 12.44 21.72 6.03
CA GLU A 117 12.68 22.88 5.17
C GLU A 117 12.15 22.66 3.74
N GLY A 118 11.50 21.52 3.47
CA GLY A 118 11.00 21.13 2.16
C GLY A 118 12.10 20.67 1.19
N LYS A 119 13.31 20.42 1.69
CA LYS A 119 14.42 19.94 0.88
C LYS A 119 14.32 18.46 0.64
N THR A 120 14.49 18.04 -0.61
CA THR A 120 14.59 16.64 -1.00
C THR A 120 15.78 15.96 -0.33
N ILE A 121 15.49 14.89 0.40
CA ILE A 121 16.49 13.96 0.94
C ILE A 121 16.75 12.86 -0.07
N LYS A 122 15.69 12.22 -0.59
CA LYS A 122 15.80 11.16 -1.60
C LYS A 122 14.53 11.06 -2.44
N THR A 123 14.72 10.84 -3.73
CA THR A 123 13.64 10.43 -4.64
C THR A 123 13.63 8.90 -4.71
N LEU A 124 12.44 8.32 -4.57
CA LEU A 124 12.22 6.88 -4.52
C LEU A 124 11.57 6.44 -5.85
N ASP A 125 12.37 6.28 -6.88
CA ASP A 125 11.96 5.77 -8.18
C ASP A 125 12.00 4.23 -8.21
N GLU A 126 13.15 3.67 -7.84
CA GLU A 126 13.37 2.22 -7.73
C GLU A 126 14.14 1.88 -6.46
N ILE A 127 13.78 0.75 -5.85
CA ILE A 127 14.50 0.10 -4.76
C ILE A 127 14.73 -1.35 -5.15
N ASP A 128 15.99 -1.80 -5.08
CA ASP A 128 16.39 -3.17 -5.44
C ASP A 128 15.93 -3.59 -6.84
N GLY A 129 15.92 -2.64 -7.79
CA GLY A 129 15.51 -2.87 -9.19
C GLY A 129 14.01 -3.00 -9.41
N LYS A 130 13.19 -2.72 -8.39
CA LYS A 130 11.74 -2.67 -8.46
C LYS A 130 11.25 -1.24 -8.27
N ARG A 131 10.29 -0.83 -9.09
CA ARG A 131 9.65 0.47 -8.97
C ARG A 131 8.87 0.58 -7.66
N VAL A 132 9.05 1.72 -6.97
CA VAL A 132 8.30 2.05 -5.76
C VAL A 132 6.94 2.65 -6.14
N ASN A 133 5.87 2.04 -5.63
CA ASN A 133 4.49 2.45 -5.92
C ASN A 133 3.86 3.23 -4.78
N THR A 134 4.13 2.78 -3.54
CA THR A 134 3.52 3.31 -2.32
C THR A 134 4.58 3.38 -1.24
N VAL A 135 4.58 4.44 -0.45
CA VAL A 135 5.40 4.56 0.75
C VAL A 135 4.53 5.06 1.88
N PHE A 136 4.54 4.34 2.99
CA PHE A 136 3.78 4.66 4.20
C PHE A 136 4.51 5.72 5.04
N ARG A 137 3.80 6.37 5.95
CA ARG A 137 4.41 7.31 6.88
C ARG A 137 5.49 6.65 7.75
N PHE A 138 6.46 7.44 8.19
CA PHE A 138 7.50 6.95 9.11
C PHE A 138 6.92 6.61 10.49
N GLN A 139 7.36 5.47 11.02
CA GLN A 139 7.12 5.03 12.39
C GLN A 139 8.42 4.50 12.98
N GLU A 140 8.79 4.97 14.18
CA GLU A 140 10.07 4.62 14.83
C GLU A 140 11.30 4.78 13.91
N GLY A 141 11.28 5.77 12.99
CA GLY A 141 12.37 6.04 12.06
C GLY A 141 12.40 5.17 10.79
N TYR A 142 11.36 4.38 10.53
CA TYR A 142 11.26 3.49 9.37
C TYR A 142 9.94 3.67 8.65
N ALA A 143 9.94 3.45 7.34
CA ALA A 143 8.74 3.48 6.52
C ALA A 143 8.61 2.19 5.69
N LYS A 144 7.44 1.60 5.69
CA LYS A 144 7.12 0.52 4.75
C LYS A 144 6.98 1.09 3.35
N TYR A 145 7.34 0.31 2.36
CA TYR A 145 7.07 0.63 0.96
C TYR A 145 6.56 -0.59 0.22
N ILE A 146 5.86 -0.35 -0.87
CA ILE A 146 5.43 -1.38 -1.82
C ILE A 146 6.17 -1.13 -3.14
N ALA A 147 6.84 -2.18 -3.63
CA ALA A 147 7.44 -2.19 -4.95
C ALA A 147 6.94 -3.41 -5.73
N GLY A 148 6.21 -3.15 -6.82
CA GLY A 148 5.36 -4.16 -7.44
C GLY A 148 4.20 -4.51 -6.51
N GLU A 149 4.14 -5.76 -6.05
CA GLU A 149 3.14 -6.25 -5.09
C GLU A 149 3.74 -6.62 -3.73
N ASP A 150 5.05 -6.41 -3.56
CA ASP A 150 5.79 -6.86 -2.40
C ASP A 150 6.12 -5.69 -1.47
N TYR A 151 6.08 -5.96 -0.17
CA TYR A 151 6.44 -5.00 0.87
C TYR A 151 7.93 -5.08 1.21
N GLY A 152 8.52 -3.93 1.46
CA GLY A 152 9.84 -3.73 2.04
C GLY A 152 9.84 -2.60 3.06
N VAL A 153 11.00 -2.28 3.61
CA VAL A 153 11.19 -1.19 4.60
C VAL A 153 12.41 -0.35 4.23
N ILE A 154 12.26 0.96 4.34
CA ILE A 154 13.34 1.94 4.21
C ILE A 154 13.60 2.66 5.54
N ASP A 155 14.83 3.16 5.71
CA ASP A 155 15.18 4.11 6.76
C ASP A 155 14.79 5.56 6.39
N MET A 156 15.09 6.50 7.28
CA MET A 156 14.77 7.93 7.11
C MET A 156 15.55 8.60 5.97
N ASP A 157 16.62 8.01 5.49
CA ASP A 157 17.40 8.46 4.35
C ASP A 157 16.99 7.75 3.05
N GLY A 158 15.98 6.86 3.12
CA GLY A 158 15.43 6.12 1.99
C GLY A 158 16.29 4.93 1.55
N ASN A 159 17.18 4.43 2.41
CA ASN A 159 17.94 3.23 2.12
C ASN A 159 17.10 2.00 2.43
N SER A 160 17.17 0.97 1.57
CA SER A 160 16.51 -0.31 1.81
C SER A 160 17.10 -0.99 3.04
N VAL A 161 16.26 -1.22 4.04
CA VAL A 161 16.59 -1.98 5.27
C VAL A 161 16.09 -3.42 5.13
N ILE A 162 14.87 -3.56 4.63
CA ILE A 162 14.26 -4.85 4.32
C ILE A 162 13.84 -4.78 2.84
N PRO A 163 14.40 -5.65 1.97
CA PRO A 163 14.05 -5.65 0.55
C PRO A 163 12.59 -6.07 0.34
N SER A 164 11.97 -5.62 -0.76
CA SER A 164 10.59 -5.94 -1.10
C SER A 164 10.43 -7.39 -1.54
N ASN A 165 10.38 -8.30 -0.57
CA ASN A 165 10.24 -9.74 -0.75
C ASN A 165 9.14 -10.37 0.11
N TYR A 166 8.33 -9.56 0.78
CA TYR A 166 7.31 -10.01 1.71
C TYR A 166 5.92 -9.65 1.19
N CYS A 167 4.93 -10.50 1.40
CA CYS A 167 3.53 -10.18 1.06
C CYS A 167 2.85 -9.31 2.11
N ALA A 168 3.43 -9.21 3.31
CA ALA A 168 3.00 -8.28 4.36
C ALA A 168 4.15 -7.99 5.32
N ILE A 169 4.20 -6.76 5.84
CA ILE A 169 5.10 -6.34 6.92
C ILE A 169 4.30 -5.45 7.87
N MET A 170 4.34 -5.75 9.17
CA MET A 170 3.80 -4.85 10.20
C MET A 170 4.73 -3.65 10.38
N ASP A 171 4.18 -2.54 10.89
CA ASP A 171 4.99 -1.35 11.22
C ASP A 171 6.07 -1.68 12.26
N CYS A 172 7.15 -0.89 12.24
CA CYS A 172 8.18 -1.00 13.27
C CYS A 172 7.55 -0.82 14.64
N SER A 173 7.86 -1.73 15.54
CA SER A 173 7.45 -1.65 16.93
C SER A 173 8.52 -2.25 17.83
N ASP A 174 8.99 -1.45 18.77
CA ASP A 174 10.07 -1.85 19.69
C ASP A 174 11.36 -2.27 18.92
N GLY A 175 11.64 -1.53 17.81
CA GLY A 175 12.79 -1.80 16.94
C GLY A 175 12.74 -3.13 16.20
N LYS A 176 11.55 -3.69 15.95
CA LYS A 176 11.33 -4.96 15.25
C LYS A 176 10.23 -4.85 14.20
N PHE A 177 10.34 -5.72 13.21
CA PHE A 177 9.34 -5.92 12.18
C PHE A 177 8.85 -7.36 12.21
N ILE A 178 7.58 -7.55 11.92
CA ILE A 178 6.99 -8.87 11.70
C ILE A 178 6.56 -8.94 10.24
N ALA A 179 7.11 -9.89 9.50
CA ALA A 179 6.91 -10.02 8.07
C ALA A 179 6.39 -11.41 7.69
N ILE A 180 5.65 -11.49 6.59
CA ILE A 180 5.15 -12.72 6.00
C ILE A 180 5.76 -12.85 4.61
N ASP A 181 6.56 -13.92 4.40
CA ASP A 181 7.24 -14.19 3.14
C ASP A 181 6.21 -14.36 2.00
N LYS A 182 6.53 -13.85 0.82
CA LYS A 182 5.64 -13.89 -0.37
C LYS A 182 5.21 -15.29 -0.78
N LYS A 183 5.97 -16.33 -0.42
CA LYS A 183 5.57 -17.71 -0.68
C LYS A 183 4.28 -18.12 0.03
N TYR A 184 3.89 -17.40 1.08
CA TYR A 184 2.65 -17.58 1.82
C TYR A 184 1.54 -16.60 1.41
N LYS A 185 1.67 -15.90 0.26
CA LYS A 185 0.70 -14.90 -0.19
C LYS A 185 -0.72 -15.47 -0.29
N THR A 186 -0.85 -16.69 -0.84
CA THR A 186 -2.15 -17.36 -1.00
C THR A 186 -2.80 -17.66 0.35
N GLU A 187 -2.03 -18.20 1.29
CA GLU A 187 -2.49 -18.52 2.64
C GLU A 187 -2.87 -17.26 3.41
N TYR A 188 -2.07 -16.19 3.28
CA TYR A 188 -2.34 -14.90 3.91
C TYR A 188 -3.63 -14.27 3.37
N THR A 189 -3.82 -14.19 2.06
CA THR A 189 -5.02 -13.60 1.45
C THR A 189 -6.27 -14.46 1.63
N SER A 190 -6.11 -15.77 1.89
CA SER A 190 -7.20 -16.70 2.21
C SER A 190 -7.46 -16.85 3.71
N PHE A 191 -6.83 -16.03 4.55
CA PHE A 191 -6.96 -16.07 6.02
C PHE A 191 -6.60 -17.42 6.64
N CYS A 192 -5.74 -18.21 5.99
CA CYS A 192 -5.23 -19.49 6.51
C CYS A 192 -4.00 -19.26 7.39
N TYR A 193 -4.16 -18.55 8.49
CA TYR A 193 -3.07 -18.09 9.35
C TYR A 193 -2.31 -19.24 10.03
N ASP A 194 -2.94 -20.37 10.26
CA ASP A 194 -2.32 -21.59 10.77
C ASP A 194 -1.27 -22.21 9.84
N LYS A 195 -1.20 -21.76 8.59
CA LYS A 195 -0.22 -22.21 7.60
C LYS A 195 0.90 -21.20 7.37
N LEU A 196 0.84 -20.04 8.01
CA LEU A 196 1.84 -18.98 7.84
C LEU A 196 3.09 -19.25 8.67
N LYS A 197 4.16 -18.56 8.30
CA LYS A 197 5.28 -18.26 9.18
C LYS A 197 5.46 -16.77 9.30
N TYR A 198 5.47 -16.29 10.52
CA TYR A 198 5.80 -14.92 10.86
C TYR A 198 7.30 -14.83 11.06
N THR A 199 7.97 -14.00 10.27
CA THR A 199 9.41 -13.76 10.36
C THR A 199 9.63 -12.48 11.15
N VAL A 200 10.31 -12.57 12.28
CA VAL A 200 10.67 -11.40 13.10
C VAL A 200 12.06 -10.93 12.69
N LEU A 201 12.13 -9.65 12.26
CA LEU A 201 13.38 -9.02 11.83
C LEU A 201 13.73 -7.84 12.74
N ASN A 202 15.02 -7.55 12.87
CA ASN A 202 15.50 -6.34 13.52
C ASN A 202 15.55 -5.15 12.53
N THR A 203 15.96 -3.98 13.03
CA THR A 203 16.12 -2.74 12.24
C THR A 203 17.27 -2.77 11.23
N LYS A 204 18.01 -3.87 11.11
CA LYS A 204 19.00 -4.11 10.05
C LYS A 204 18.50 -5.09 9.00
N GLY A 205 17.26 -5.58 9.13
CA GLY A 205 16.69 -6.61 8.26
C GLY A 205 17.20 -8.03 8.54
N GLU A 206 17.89 -8.24 9.69
CA GLU A 206 18.36 -9.56 10.10
C GLU A 206 17.23 -10.34 10.77
N ILE A 207 17.04 -11.59 10.38
CA ILE A 207 16.05 -12.47 10.99
C ILE A 207 16.49 -12.82 12.42
N LEU A 208 15.64 -12.49 13.40
CA LEU A 208 15.86 -12.84 14.80
C LEU A 208 15.33 -14.25 15.09
N PHE A 209 14.10 -14.53 14.69
CA PHE A 209 13.45 -15.83 14.80
C PHE A 209 12.19 -15.88 13.93
N GLU A 210 11.63 -17.08 13.80
CA GLU A 210 10.35 -17.31 13.11
C GLU A 210 9.33 -17.88 14.10
N ILE A 211 8.06 -17.57 13.87
CA ILE A 211 6.91 -18.09 14.62
C ILE A 211 6.06 -18.91 13.65
N ASP A 212 5.76 -20.14 14.01
CA ASP A 212 4.92 -21.03 13.22
C ASP A 212 3.43 -20.72 13.48
N GLY A 213 2.68 -20.43 12.41
CA GLY A 213 1.25 -20.14 12.48
C GLY A 213 0.41 -21.31 13.02
N SER A 214 0.93 -22.53 12.92
CA SER A 214 0.28 -23.71 13.53
C SER A 214 0.36 -23.74 15.05
N GLU A 215 1.34 -23.03 15.64
CA GLU A 215 1.48 -22.84 17.08
C GLU A 215 0.75 -21.57 17.54
N TYR A 216 0.97 -20.46 16.81
CA TYR A 216 0.33 -19.18 17.08
C TYR A 216 -0.24 -18.63 15.77
N ASN A 217 -1.54 -18.76 15.60
CA ASN A 217 -2.20 -18.39 14.34
C ASN A 217 -2.25 -16.89 14.06
N GLN A 218 -2.09 -16.04 15.10
CA GLN A 218 -1.94 -14.60 14.96
C GLN A 218 -0.91 -14.07 15.97
N VAL A 219 -0.32 -12.95 15.63
CA VAL A 219 0.64 -12.24 16.49
C VAL A 219 0.28 -10.75 16.55
N GLY A 220 0.50 -10.13 17.70
CA GLY A 220 0.34 -8.69 17.90
C GLY A 220 1.61 -7.91 17.54
N LYS A 221 1.76 -6.73 18.13
CA LYS A 221 2.96 -5.87 17.99
C LYS A 221 3.90 -6.08 19.16
N PHE A 222 5.20 -6.00 18.91
CA PHE A 222 6.19 -5.98 19.98
C PHE A 222 6.06 -4.73 20.85
N LYS A 223 6.19 -4.90 22.15
CA LYS A 223 6.36 -3.80 23.09
C LYS A 223 7.13 -4.29 24.32
N GLU A 224 8.16 -3.54 24.74
CA GLU A 224 8.99 -3.87 25.91
C GLU A 224 9.60 -5.29 25.84
N GLY A 225 10.00 -5.74 24.62
CA GLY A 225 10.55 -7.08 24.39
C GLY A 225 9.50 -8.22 24.47
N LEU A 226 8.21 -7.88 24.49
CA LEU A 226 7.09 -8.81 24.62
C LEU A 226 6.22 -8.80 23.37
N LEU A 227 5.67 -9.96 23.02
CA LEU A 227 4.83 -10.16 21.85
C LEU A 227 3.52 -10.85 22.24
N PRO A 228 2.36 -10.24 22.05
CA PRO A 228 1.08 -10.93 22.12
C PRO A 228 0.98 -12.01 21.04
N VAL A 229 0.51 -13.18 21.41
CA VAL A 229 0.31 -14.33 20.49
C VAL A 229 -1.06 -14.95 20.70
N CYS A 230 -1.67 -15.41 19.63
CA CYS A 230 -2.99 -15.99 19.61
C CYS A 230 -2.94 -17.47 19.25
N VAL A 231 -3.73 -18.28 19.94
CA VAL A 231 -3.95 -19.69 19.64
C VAL A 231 -5.44 -19.90 19.33
N LYS A 232 -5.74 -20.48 18.19
CA LYS A 232 -7.09 -20.90 17.84
C LYS A 232 -7.36 -22.30 18.42
N LYS A 233 -8.44 -22.49 19.19
CA LYS A 233 -8.81 -23.80 19.72
C LYS A 233 -9.27 -24.73 18.60
N LYS A 234 -8.84 -25.99 18.65
CA LYS A 234 -9.12 -26.99 17.61
C LYS A 234 -10.61 -27.32 17.45
N ASP A 235 -11.39 -27.20 18.54
CA ASP A 235 -12.79 -27.61 18.58
C ASP A 235 -13.79 -26.45 18.64
N SER A 236 -13.31 -25.24 18.52
CA SER A 236 -14.12 -24.01 18.48
C SER A 236 -13.39 -22.91 17.73
N ASP A 237 -14.14 -21.93 17.22
CA ASP A 237 -13.55 -20.72 16.62
C ASP A 237 -13.04 -19.71 17.66
N THR A 238 -12.93 -20.14 18.93
CA THR A 238 -12.47 -19.28 20.01
C THR A 238 -10.96 -19.03 19.90
N GLU A 239 -10.59 -17.77 19.84
CA GLU A 239 -9.21 -17.30 19.89
C GLU A 239 -8.85 -16.97 21.33
N ILE A 240 -7.72 -17.49 21.78
CA ILE A 240 -7.19 -17.25 23.12
C ILE A 240 -5.79 -16.65 23.02
N TRP A 241 -5.53 -15.64 23.81
CA TRP A 241 -4.31 -14.87 23.73
C TRP A 241 -3.39 -15.11 24.92
N GLY A 242 -2.10 -15.01 24.65
CA GLY A 242 -1.01 -15.02 25.62
C GLY A 242 0.10 -14.06 25.22
N ILE A 243 1.20 -14.09 25.94
CA ILE A 243 2.36 -13.24 25.68
C ILE A 243 3.61 -14.11 25.73
N ILE A 244 4.50 -13.93 24.74
CA ILE A 244 5.85 -14.51 24.73
C ILE A 244 6.90 -13.38 24.75
N ASN A 245 8.12 -13.71 25.16
CA ASN A 245 9.27 -12.80 25.08
C ASN A 245 10.09 -13.03 23.80
N GLU A 246 11.14 -12.24 23.60
CA GLU A 246 12.05 -12.34 22.43
C GLU A 246 12.78 -13.70 22.32
N LYS A 247 12.83 -14.49 23.38
CA LYS A 247 13.37 -15.86 23.38
C LYS A 247 12.30 -16.90 23.09
N GLN A 248 11.09 -16.47 22.77
CA GLN A 248 9.90 -17.31 22.59
C GLN A 248 9.48 -18.06 23.87
N GLU A 249 9.91 -17.60 25.04
CA GLU A 249 9.48 -18.13 26.31
C GLU A 249 8.12 -17.55 26.68
N VAL A 250 7.19 -18.41 27.14
CA VAL A 250 5.84 -17.99 27.51
C VAL A 250 5.87 -17.19 28.80
N VAL A 251 5.46 -15.91 28.72
CA VAL A 251 5.30 -15.01 29.87
C VAL A 251 3.88 -15.06 30.41
N ILE A 252 2.89 -14.98 29.54
CA ILE A 252 1.47 -15.22 29.86
C ILE A 252 0.99 -16.36 28.99
N LYS A 253 0.58 -17.45 29.64
CA LYS A 253 0.03 -18.60 28.92
C LYS A 253 -1.29 -18.21 28.27
N PRO A 254 -1.54 -18.60 27.00
CA PRO A 254 -2.86 -18.43 26.38
C PRO A 254 -3.96 -19.01 27.27
N ASP A 255 -4.97 -18.20 27.61
CA ASP A 255 -6.05 -18.53 28.55
C ASP A 255 -7.42 -18.12 27.98
N GLU A 256 -8.46 -18.90 28.27
CA GLU A 256 -9.83 -18.65 27.81
C GLU A 256 -10.41 -17.33 28.32
N LYS A 257 -9.82 -16.78 29.36
CA LYS A 257 -10.20 -15.47 29.91
C LYS A 257 -9.55 -14.30 29.18
N ILE A 258 -8.65 -14.58 28.23
CA ILE A 258 -7.94 -13.57 27.46
C ILE A 258 -8.24 -13.82 25.98
N THR A 259 -9.25 -13.16 25.45
CA THR A 259 -9.67 -13.28 24.05
C THR A 259 -9.18 -12.15 23.16
N GLY A 260 -8.37 -11.23 23.71
CA GLY A 260 -7.66 -10.19 22.99
C GLY A 260 -6.64 -9.50 23.89
N ILE A 261 -5.53 -9.06 23.31
CA ILE A 261 -4.52 -8.20 23.95
C ILE A 261 -4.25 -7.06 22.99
N GLU A 262 -4.36 -5.82 23.47
CA GLU A 262 -4.16 -4.63 22.64
C GLU A 262 -2.78 -3.99 22.88
N GLN A 263 -2.47 -3.68 24.12
CA GLN A 263 -1.25 -2.96 24.48
C GLN A 263 -0.55 -3.57 25.69
N ILE A 264 0.77 -3.46 25.68
CA ILE A 264 1.65 -3.80 26.81
C ILE A 264 2.39 -2.53 27.21
N ARG A 265 2.43 -2.21 28.52
CA ARG A 265 3.18 -1.07 29.05
C ARG A 265 3.51 -1.27 30.53
N ASN A 266 4.77 -1.02 30.89
CA ASN A 266 5.26 -1.03 32.29
C ASN A 266 4.86 -2.28 33.09
N GLY A 267 5.07 -3.48 32.51
CA GLY A 267 4.76 -4.73 33.18
C GLY A 267 3.25 -5.04 33.28
N MET A 268 2.42 -4.35 32.52
CA MET A 268 0.96 -4.53 32.46
C MET A 268 0.49 -4.65 31.02
N PHE A 269 -0.69 -5.20 30.82
CA PHE A 269 -1.31 -5.26 29.49
C PHE A 269 -2.83 -5.13 29.56
N THR A 270 -3.39 -4.47 28.54
CA THR A 270 -4.85 -4.41 28.35
C THR A 270 -5.31 -5.69 27.68
N TYR A 271 -6.40 -6.27 28.18
CA TYR A 271 -6.94 -7.53 27.66
C TYR A 271 -8.46 -7.48 27.52
N TYR A 272 -8.95 -8.16 26.50
CA TYR A 272 -10.37 -8.37 26.30
C TYR A 272 -10.80 -9.72 26.88
N SER A 273 -11.96 -9.74 27.50
CA SER A 273 -12.60 -10.95 28.04
C SER A 273 -14.11 -10.80 27.97
N GLU A 274 -14.86 -11.83 28.40
CA GLU A 274 -16.30 -11.70 28.59
C GLU A 274 -16.61 -10.50 29.49
N GLY A 275 -17.37 -9.53 28.95
CA GLY A 275 -17.73 -8.29 29.65
C GLY A 275 -16.90 -7.05 29.27
N GLY A 276 -15.91 -7.17 28.38
CA GLY A 276 -15.16 -6.03 27.84
C GLY A 276 -13.67 -6.05 28.09
N TRP A 277 -13.06 -4.86 28.05
CA TRP A 277 -11.64 -4.64 28.30
C TRP A 277 -11.31 -4.45 29.78
N GLY A 278 -10.19 -5.02 30.20
CA GLY A 278 -9.61 -4.91 31.53
C GLY A 278 -8.10 -4.73 31.49
N LEU A 279 -7.46 -4.63 32.64
CA LEU A 279 -6.02 -4.50 32.83
C LEU A 279 -5.49 -5.64 33.67
N MET A 280 -4.37 -6.26 33.25
CA MET A 280 -3.71 -7.35 33.95
C MET A 280 -2.21 -7.07 34.05
N SER A 281 -1.58 -7.50 35.13
CA SER A 281 -0.10 -7.49 35.25
C SER A 281 0.51 -8.70 34.55
N LEU A 282 1.81 -8.66 34.24
CA LEU A 282 2.55 -9.78 33.66
C LEU A 282 2.69 -10.98 34.60
N GLU A 283 2.38 -10.83 35.91
CA GLU A 283 2.26 -11.94 36.86
C GLU A 283 0.86 -12.60 36.82
N GLY A 284 -0.02 -12.16 35.92
CA GLY A 284 -1.36 -12.70 35.76
C GLY A 284 -2.38 -12.18 36.79
N LYS A 285 -2.06 -11.08 37.50
CA LYS A 285 -3.00 -10.47 38.45
C LYS A 285 -3.91 -9.49 37.73
N THR A 286 -5.23 -9.66 37.81
CA THR A 286 -6.21 -8.71 37.34
C THR A 286 -6.14 -7.42 38.18
N LEU A 287 -5.80 -6.30 37.54
CA LEU A 287 -5.72 -4.97 38.13
C LEU A 287 -7.06 -4.23 37.94
N ILE A 288 -7.60 -4.26 36.71
CA ILE A 288 -8.93 -3.76 36.38
C ILE A 288 -9.72 -4.93 35.78
N LYS A 289 -10.87 -5.27 36.37
CA LYS A 289 -11.75 -6.29 35.82
C LYS A 289 -12.30 -5.86 34.46
N PRO A 290 -12.51 -6.78 33.51
CA PRO A 290 -13.16 -6.49 32.24
C PRO A 290 -14.53 -5.84 32.45
N LYS A 291 -14.70 -4.62 31.95
CA LYS A 291 -15.94 -3.84 32.08
C LYS A 291 -16.04 -2.68 31.10
N TYR A 292 -14.93 -2.29 30.44
CA TYR A 292 -14.93 -1.18 29.52
C TYR A 292 -15.15 -1.66 28.08
N ASN A 293 -15.85 -0.87 27.28
CA ASN A 293 -15.97 -1.16 25.85
C ASN A 293 -14.63 -1.01 25.12
N TYR A 294 -13.74 -0.12 25.63
CA TYR A 294 -12.36 0.00 25.18
C TYR A 294 -11.49 0.52 26.34
N LEU A 295 -10.26 0.04 26.42
CA LEU A 295 -9.27 0.44 27.42
C LEU A 295 -7.87 0.44 26.78
N SER A 296 -7.19 1.58 26.82
CA SER A 296 -5.90 1.78 26.16
C SER A 296 -4.98 2.62 27.05
N PHE A 297 -3.68 2.31 27.05
CA PHE A 297 -2.70 3.18 27.70
C PHE A 297 -2.57 4.49 26.93
N ASP A 298 -2.56 5.60 27.66
CA ASP A 298 -2.26 6.94 27.17
C ASP A 298 -1.08 7.59 27.94
N GLY A 299 -0.41 6.82 28.74
CA GLY A 299 0.75 7.18 29.54
C GLY A 299 1.19 6.00 30.41
N ASP A 300 2.25 6.17 31.19
CA ASP A 300 2.86 5.09 31.98
C ASP A 300 1.93 4.50 33.06
N ASN A 301 1.09 5.33 33.65
CA ASN A 301 0.18 4.95 34.73
C ASN A 301 -1.24 5.44 34.49
N ARG A 302 -1.56 5.78 33.26
CA ARG A 302 -2.84 6.34 32.87
C ARG A 302 -3.40 5.58 31.67
N LEU A 303 -4.70 5.34 31.70
CA LEU A 303 -5.43 4.70 30.62
C LEU A 303 -6.64 5.54 30.21
N THR A 304 -6.96 5.50 28.95
CA THR A 304 -8.23 5.97 28.40
C THR A 304 -9.22 4.81 28.41
N ALA A 305 -10.35 4.99 29.05
CA ALA A 305 -11.40 4.00 29.20
C ALA A 305 -12.72 4.51 28.59
N TYR A 306 -13.29 3.75 27.65
CA TYR A 306 -14.59 4.05 27.06
C TYR A 306 -15.68 3.16 27.64
N ASN A 307 -16.82 3.79 27.93
CA ASN A 307 -18.06 3.08 28.27
C ASN A 307 -19.21 3.68 27.45
N TRP A 308 -19.95 2.85 26.75
CA TRP A 308 -21.06 3.26 25.87
C TRP A 308 -22.44 3.05 26.52
N ASP A 309 -22.52 3.21 27.83
CA ASP A 309 -23.81 3.22 28.53
C ASP A 309 -24.59 4.49 28.11
N GLU A 310 -25.84 4.34 27.68
CA GLU A 310 -26.66 5.41 27.11
C GLU A 310 -26.86 6.59 28.09
N ASP A 311 -26.87 6.33 29.40
CA ASP A 311 -27.12 7.36 30.43
C ASP A 311 -25.83 7.99 31.00
N LYS A 312 -24.69 7.27 30.94
CA LYS A 312 -23.41 7.68 31.53
C LYS A 312 -22.21 7.39 30.64
N GLY A 313 -22.48 7.13 29.36
CA GLY A 313 -21.47 6.78 28.41
C GLY A 313 -20.49 7.90 28.15
N GLY A 314 -19.24 7.54 27.87
CA GLY A 314 -18.20 8.45 27.52
C GLY A 314 -16.80 7.90 27.77
N MET A 315 -15.84 8.75 27.58
CA MET A 315 -14.44 8.45 27.79
C MET A 315 -13.98 8.99 29.14
N TRP A 316 -13.29 8.16 29.85
CA TRP A 316 -12.68 8.49 31.14
C TRP A 316 -11.18 8.27 31.08
N PHE A 317 -10.42 9.13 31.73
CA PHE A 317 -9.07 8.81 32.12
C PHE A 317 -9.11 8.04 33.44
N VAL A 318 -8.40 6.94 33.52
CA VAL A 318 -8.36 6.11 34.74
C VAL A 318 -6.91 5.77 35.08
N ASP A 319 -6.64 5.59 36.38
CA ASP A 319 -5.37 5.04 36.83
C ASP A 319 -5.32 3.51 36.65
N THR A 320 -4.19 2.89 36.92
CA THR A 320 -3.99 1.43 36.84
C THR A 320 -4.81 0.60 37.84
N ASN A 321 -5.50 1.25 38.80
CA ASN A 321 -6.46 0.64 39.70
C ASN A 321 -7.91 0.82 39.23
N GLY A 322 -8.13 1.55 38.14
CA GLY A 322 -9.44 1.86 37.59
C GLY A 322 -10.17 3.01 38.28
N ASN A 323 -9.45 3.85 39.03
CA ASN A 323 -10.00 5.07 39.58
C ASN A 323 -10.09 6.13 38.50
N GLN A 324 -11.23 6.80 38.40
CA GLN A 324 -11.44 7.89 37.46
C GLN A 324 -10.60 9.12 37.90
N LEU A 325 -9.93 9.71 36.93
CA LEU A 325 -9.04 10.85 37.12
C LEU A 325 -9.72 12.17 36.75
N ASN A 326 -10.60 12.17 35.73
CA ASN A 326 -11.41 13.34 35.37
C ASN A 326 -12.79 13.34 36.08
N LYS A 327 -13.38 14.53 36.28
CA LYS A 327 -14.64 14.73 37.02
C LYS A 327 -15.87 14.34 36.19
N GLU A 328 -15.81 14.56 34.88
CA GLU A 328 -16.89 14.32 33.92
C GLU A 328 -16.35 13.59 32.72
N PRO A 329 -17.15 12.74 32.05
CA PRO A 329 -16.70 12.04 30.88
C PRO A 329 -16.51 12.98 29.68
N TYR A 330 -15.61 12.60 28.79
CA TYR A 330 -15.47 13.21 27.48
C TYR A 330 -16.11 12.32 26.40
N ARG A 331 -16.42 12.88 25.23
CA ARG A 331 -16.84 12.09 24.06
C ARG A 331 -15.68 11.44 23.33
N GLY A 332 -14.50 12.05 23.40
CA GLY A 332 -13.27 11.55 22.78
C GLY A 332 -12.06 12.35 23.22
N ALA A 333 -10.89 11.83 22.96
CA ALA A 333 -9.61 12.51 23.10
C ALA A 333 -8.71 12.17 21.91
N TRP A 334 -7.85 13.10 21.53
CA TRP A 334 -6.92 12.95 20.44
C TRP A 334 -5.52 13.39 20.85
N GLY A 335 -4.53 12.73 20.26
CA GLY A 335 -3.13 13.03 20.55
C GLY A 335 -2.68 12.57 21.93
N VAL A 336 -3.46 11.74 22.61
CA VAL A 336 -3.19 11.30 23.98
C VAL A 336 -2.03 10.32 24.03
N GLU A 337 -2.00 9.36 23.11
CA GLU A 337 -0.93 8.35 23.01
C GLU A 337 0.42 8.97 22.62
N GLU A 338 0.40 10.06 21.86
CA GLU A 338 1.57 10.77 21.40
C GLU A 338 2.04 11.85 22.37
N LEU A 339 1.19 12.24 23.33
CA LEU A 339 1.44 13.34 24.23
C LEU A 339 2.13 12.95 25.54
N ASP A 340 2.27 11.66 25.79
CA ASP A 340 3.03 11.07 26.92
C ASP A 340 3.05 11.93 28.18
N ASN A 341 1.88 12.02 28.88
CA ASN A 341 1.62 12.90 30.02
C ASN A 341 1.57 14.42 29.73
N LYS A 342 1.40 14.84 28.48
CA LYS A 342 1.23 16.24 28.07
C LYS A 342 -0.24 16.62 27.88
N PRO A 343 -0.54 17.90 27.63
CA PRO A 343 -1.90 18.33 27.34
C PRO A 343 -2.56 17.55 26.22
N ALA A 344 -3.81 17.15 26.41
CA ALA A 344 -4.62 16.44 25.45
C ALA A 344 -5.74 17.32 24.88
N LEU A 345 -6.09 17.09 23.61
CA LEU A 345 -7.30 17.63 23.02
C LEU A 345 -8.46 16.70 23.38
N VAL A 346 -9.52 17.22 23.98
CA VAL A 346 -10.71 16.45 24.35
C VAL A 346 -11.98 17.07 23.76
N MET A 347 -12.94 16.21 23.39
CA MET A 347 -14.29 16.64 23.04
C MET A 347 -15.21 16.43 24.23
N ARG A 348 -15.88 17.49 24.66
CA ARG A 348 -16.82 17.48 25.76
C ARG A 348 -18.17 16.87 25.37
N THR A 349 -19.03 16.61 26.34
CA THR A 349 -20.37 16.05 26.10
C THR A 349 -21.27 16.96 25.26
N ASP A 350 -21.07 18.30 25.34
CA ASP A 350 -21.75 19.30 24.51
C ASP A 350 -21.16 19.46 23.09
N ARG A 351 -20.22 18.61 22.71
CA ARG A 351 -19.46 18.63 21.43
C ARG A 351 -18.52 19.82 21.28
N SER A 352 -18.29 20.63 22.33
CA SER A 352 -17.20 21.59 22.34
C SER A 352 -15.86 20.88 22.58
N TYR A 353 -14.76 21.53 22.21
CA TYR A 353 -13.42 21.01 22.40
C TYR A 353 -12.67 21.80 23.44
N SER A 354 -11.75 21.14 24.12
CA SER A 354 -10.87 21.77 25.10
C SER A 354 -9.47 21.13 25.02
N ILE A 355 -8.47 21.93 25.33
CA ILE A 355 -7.14 21.44 25.67
C ILE A 355 -7.08 21.33 27.19
N ILE A 356 -6.69 20.17 27.69
CA ILE A 356 -6.54 19.88 29.13
C ILE A 356 -5.08 19.56 29.45
N ASP A 357 -4.64 19.92 30.66
CA ASP A 357 -3.31 19.56 31.17
C ASP A 357 -3.25 18.16 31.79
N GLU A 358 -2.12 17.84 32.40
CA GLU A 358 -1.86 16.56 33.08
C GLU A 358 -2.75 16.36 34.33
N GLN A 359 -3.29 17.41 34.87
CA GLN A 359 -4.22 17.42 36.00
C GLN A 359 -5.67 17.40 35.56
N TYR A 360 -5.95 17.30 34.25
CA TYR A 360 -7.28 17.34 33.62
C TYR A 360 -7.99 18.69 33.77
N GLU A 361 -7.25 19.72 34.09
CA GLU A 361 -7.78 21.09 34.14
C GLU A 361 -7.75 21.69 32.72
N ASN A 362 -8.73 22.54 32.46
CA ASN A 362 -8.92 23.15 31.15
C ASN A 362 -7.91 24.28 30.92
N LEU A 363 -7.05 24.13 29.94
CA LEU A 363 -6.10 25.15 29.47
C LEU A 363 -6.76 26.11 28.48
N ALA A 364 -7.55 25.58 27.54
CA ALA A 364 -8.21 26.37 26.52
C ALA A 364 -9.51 25.70 26.06
N ASN A 365 -10.53 26.53 25.78
CA ASN A 365 -11.76 26.10 25.12
C ASN A 365 -11.67 26.41 23.64
N LEU A 366 -11.96 25.42 22.81
CA LEU A 366 -12.00 25.56 21.35
C LEU A 366 -13.46 25.47 20.89
N PRO A 367 -13.95 26.47 20.18
CA PRO A 367 -15.37 26.55 19.87
C PRO A 367 -15.86 25.41 18.99
N LYS A 368 -15.08 24.99 18.00
CA LYS A 368 -15.44 23.84 17.12
C LYS A 368 -14.24 23.28 16.39
N MET A 369 -14.20 21.95 16.27
CA MET A 369 -13.35 21.23 15.34
C MET A 369 -14.24 20.29 14.50
N VAL A 370 -14.00 20.21 13.20
CA VAL A 370 -14.95 19.55 12.32
C VAL A 370 -14.58 18.09 12.02
N HIS A 371 -13.34 17.74 11.81
CA HIS A 371 -12.93 16.35 11.51
C HIS A 371 -11.56 16.05 12.10
N ALA A 372 -11.53 15.29 13.19
CA ALA A 372 -10.28 14.86 13.84
C ALA A 372 -9.41 13.98 12.89
N GLU A 373 -10.04 13.20 12.02
CA GLU A 373 -9.37 12.31 11.05
C GLU A 373 -8.45 13.05 10.09
N ASN A 374 -8.81 14.26 9.68
CA ASN A 374 -7.99 15.06 8.75
C ASN A 374 -6.77 15.72 9.40
N MET A 375 -6.56 15.53 10.71
CA MET A 375 -5.43 16.15 11.41
C MET A 375 -4.09 15.47 11.18
N MET A 376 -4.06 14.29 10.58
CA MET A 376 -2.84 13.46 10.49
C MET A 376 -2.21 13.40 9.09
N GLY A 377 -2.80 14.04 8.07
CA GLY A 377 -2.32 13.89 6.68
C GLY A 377 -2.61 12.49 6.11
N ASP A 378 -1.92 12.13 5.03
CA ASP A 378 -2.10 10.81 4.41
C ASP A 378 -1.29 9.75 5.20
N ASP A 379 -1.83 8.55 5.38
CA ASP A 379 -1.11 7.43 6.00
C ASP A 379 -0.07 6.81 5.05
N ALA A 380 -0.31 6.91 3.76
CA ALA A 380 0.58 6.47 2.70
C ALA A 380 0.50 7.40 1.49
N VAL A 381 1.58 7.47 0.74
CA VAL A 381 1.67 8.25 -0.50
C VAL A 381 1.85 7.30 -1.65
N GLU A 382 1.01 7.43 -2.66
CA GLU A 382 1.04 6.63 -3.87
C GLU A 382 1.66 7.39 -5.04
N CYS A 383 2.43 6.66 -5.86
CA CYS A 383 3.03 7.18 -7.07
C CYS A 383 2.25 6.74 -8.31
N ASN A 384 1.51 7.67 -8.87
CA ASN A 384 0.81 7.47 -10.14
C ASN A 384 1.62 7.93 -11.37
N TYR A 385 2.85 8.38 -11.17
CA TYR A 385 3.73 8.76 -12.28
C TYR A 385 4.27 7.52 -12.99
N LEU A 386 4.23 7.53 -14.31
CA LEU A 386 4.82 6.53 -15.18
C LEU A 386 5.80 7.22 -16.14
N ASP A 387 7.08 6.86 -16.06
CA ASP A 387 8.08 7.25 -17.05
C ASP A 387 7.97 6.36 -18.29
N ILE A 388 7.14 6.81 -19.25
CA ILE A 388 6.88 6.07 -20.47
C ILE A 388 8.15 5.86 -21.30
N PRO A 389 9.04 6.85 -21.51
CA PRO A 389 10.34 6.62 -22.13
C PRO A 389 11.14 5.50 -21.48
N GLN A 390 11.31 5.54 -20.15
CA GLN A 390 12.04 4.51 -19.40
C GLN A 390 11.39 3.12 -19.52
N LEU A 391 10.06 3.05 -19.41
CA LEU A 391 9.33 1.80 -19.61
C LEU A 391 9.65 1.16 -20.98
N LEU A 392 9.55 1.95 -22.05
CA LEU A 392 9.83 1.46 -23.39
C LEU A 392 11.31 1.11 -23.60
N ASP A 393 12.23 1.76 -22.89
CA ASP A 393 13.65 1.39 -22.89
C ASP A 393 13.89 0.07 -22.17
N LYS A 394 13.25 -0.16 -21.02
CA LYS A 394 13.27 -1.45 -20.30
C LYS A 394 12.74 -2.61 -21.16
N LEU A 395 11.68 -2.36 -21.92
CA LEU A 395 11.11 -3.32 -22.86
C LEU A 395 11.98 -3.50 -24.13
N ASN A 396 13.00 -2.67 -24.29
CA ASN A 396 13.85 -2.63 -25.49
C ASN A 396 13.05 -2.56 -26.80
N VAL A 397 11.93 -1.79 -26.78
CA VAL A 397 11.05 -1.62 -27.96
C VAL A 397 11.73 -0.73 -28.98
N ASN A 398 12.04 -1.32 -30.13
CA ASN A 398 12.67 -0.62 -31.25
C ASN A 398 12.24 -1.22 -32.60
N GLN A 399 12.70 -0.64 -33.70
CA GLN A 399 12.35 -1.09 -35.05
C GLN A 399 12.75 -2.54 -35.38
N ASN A 400 13.69 -3.13 -34.64
CA ASN A 400 14.23 -4.46 -34.90
C ASN A 400 13.61 -5.54 -34.01
N GLY A 401 12.85 -5.17 -32.96
CA GLY A 401 12.25 -6.13 -32.03
C GLY A 401 11.96 -5.55 -30.66
N MET A 402 11.85 -6.46 -29.69
CA MET A 402 11.64 -6.14 -28.28
C MET A 402 12.16 -7.25 -27.37
N GLU A 403 12.51 -6.91 -26.12
CA GLU A 403 12.88 -7.86 -25.06
C GLU A 403 13.97 -8.87 -25.43
N GLY A 404 14.88 -8.48 -26.29
CA GLY A 404 15.96 -9.35 -26.77
C GLY A 404 15.55 -10.29 -27.91
N VAL A 405 14.28 -10.24 -28.35
CA VAL A 405 13.80 -10.93 -29.56
C VAL A 405 13.87 -9.96 -30.73
N SER A 406 14.45 -10.40 -31.84
CA SER A 406 14.56 -9.63 -33.08
C SER A 406 13.93 -10.39 -34.26
N PHE A 407 13.83 -9.74 -35.40
CA PHE A 407 13.37 -10.41 -36.65
C PHE A 407 14.28 -11.54 -37.10
N GLU A 408 15.53 -11.57 -36.63
CA GLU A 408 16.46 -12.65 -36.90
C GLU A 408 16.31 -13.83 -35.91
N SER A 409 15.51 -13.67 -34.88
CA SER A 409 15.28 -14.69 -33.87
C SER A 409 14.46 -15.85 -34.45
N THR A 410 14.88 -17.06 -34.12
CA THR A 410 14.09 -18.30 -34.37
C THR A 410 13.15 -18.54 -33.19
N PRO A 411 12.14 -19.41 -33.30
CA PRO A 411 11.29 -19.79 -32.19
C PRO A 411 12.08 -20.20 -30.93
N GLU A 412 13.14 -20.98 -31.09
CA GLU A 412 14.01 -21.41 -29.99
C GLU A 412 14.74 -20.24 -29.32
N THR A 413 15.33 -19.34 -30.12
CA THR A 413 16.04 -18.16 -29.59
C THR A 413 15.09 -17.16 -28.96
N ALA A 414 13.87 -17.02 -29.47
CA ALA A 414 12.82 -16.19 -28.88
C ALA A 414 12.40 -16.73 -27.50
N VAL A 415 12.09 -18.02 -27.39
CA VAL A 415 11.76 -18.66 -26.11
C VAL A 415 12.89 -18.48 -25.10
N LYS A 416 14.16 -18.69 -25.54
CA LYS A 416 15.33 -18.48 -24.66
C LYS A 416 15.44 -17.03 -24.16
N ALA A 417 15.24 -16.04 -25.03
CA ALA A 417 15.28 -14.62 -24.64
C ALA A 417 14.16 -14.26 -23.66
N LEU A 418 12.98 -14.87 -23.83
CA LEU A 418 11.79 -14.64 -23.02
C LEU A 418 11.70 -15.56 -21.80
N SER A 419 12.62 -16.49 -21.60
CA SER A 419 12.53 -17.53 -20.56
C SER A 419 12.26 -16.98 -19.16
N LYS A 420 12.87 -15.83 -18.79
CA LYS A 420 12.66 -15.16 -17.51
C LYS A 420 11.21 -14.69 -17.27
N PHE A 421 10.44 -14.47 -18.35
CA PHE A 421 9.03 -14.07 -18.28
C PHE A 421 8.11 -15.27 -18.43
N LEU A 422 8.47 -16.20 -19.29
CA LEU A 422 7.67 -17.38 -19.62
C LEU A 422 7.77 -18.49 -18.57
N TYR A 423 8.80 -18.44 -17.73
CA TYR A 423 9.01 -19.41 -16.65
C TYR A 423 7.84 -19.47 -15.65
N GLN A 424 7.16 -18.35 -15.44
CA GLN A 424 5.99 -18.28 -14.54
C GLN A 424 4.80 -19.13 -15.00
N TYR A 425 4.80 -19.54 -16.28
CA TYR A 425 3.66 -20.17 -16.91
C TYR A 425 3.98 -21.56 -17.49
N GLY A 426 5.21 -22.05 -17.35
CA GLY A 426 5.67 -23.37 -17.79
C GLY A 426 6.06 -24.26 -16.62
N ASP A 427 6.33 -25.55 -16.86
CA ASP A 427 6.98 -26.38 -15.88
C ASP A 427 8.50 -26.12 -15.83
N GLU A 428 9.18 -26.51 -14.73
CA GLU A 428 10.62 -26.31 -14.55
C GLU A 428 11.50 -26.92 -15.66
N LYS A 429 11.01 -27.94 -16.34
CA LYS A 429 11.75 -28.66 -17.37
C LYS A 429 11.53 -28.10 -18.77
N HIS A 430 10.38 -27.42 -18.97
CA HIS A 430 9.95 -26.95 -20.28
C HIS A 430 9.39 -25.53 -20.20
N PRO A 431 10.20 -24.52 -19.83
CA PRO A 431 9.75 -23.15 -19.78
C PRO A 431 9.27 -22.71 -21.18
N GLY A 432 8.06 -22.15 -21.22
CA GLY A 432 7.47 -21.64 -22.46
C GLY A 432 6.92 -22.69 -23.44
N THR A 433 6.78 -23.95 -23.01
CA THR A 433 6.16 -24.96 -23.86
C THR A 433 4.66 -25.02 -23.73
N SER A 434 3.90 -25.05 -24.73
CA SER A 434 2.46 -25.28 -24.89
C SER A 434 1.51 -24.15 -24.45
N ALA A 435 1.66 -23.50 -23.31
CA ALA A 435 0.69 -22.53 -22.83
C ALA A 435 0.68 -21.19 -23.59
N PHE A 436 1.78 -20.83 -24.19
CA PHE A 436 1.97 -19.56 -24.91
C PHE A 436 1.89 -19.68 -26.41
N TRP A 437 2.07 -20.88 -26.91
CA TRP A 437 2.02 -21.13 -28.32
C TRP A 437 0.57 -21.18 -28.81
N SER A 438 0.29 -20.52 -29.91
CA SER A 438 -0.94 -20.77 -30.66
C SER A 438 -1.07 -22.25 -31.01
N LYS A 439 -2.30 -22.70 -31.27
CA LYS A 439 -2.58 -24.11 -31.60
C LYS A 439 -1.77 -24.60 -32.82
N ASP A 440 -1.58 -23.72 -33.79
CA ASP A 440 -0.80 -23.97 -35.01
C ASP A 440 0.70 -23.68 -34.84
N LYS A 441 1.11 -23.28 -33.62
CA LYS A 441 2.50 -22.95 -33.31
C LYS A 441 3.12 -21.80 -34.10
N SER A 442 2.33 -20.99 -34.78
CA SER A 442 2.80 -19.85 -35.57
C SER A 442 3.04 -18.60 -34.72
N LYS A 443 2.62 -18.58 -33.45
CA LYS A 443 2.64 -17.42 -32.59
C LYS A 443 2.96 -17.77 -31.13
N ILE A 444 3.76 -16.94 -30.49
CA ILE A 444 3.89 -16.86 -29.04
C ILE A 444 3.05 -15.67 -28.55
N SER A 445 2.20 -15.88 -27.55
CA SER A 445 1.44 -14.82 -26.88
C SER A 445 1.60 -14.93 -25.38
N TYR A 446 1.84 -13.82 -24.71
CA TYR A 446 1.89 -13.75 -23.25
C TYR A 446 1.49 -12.36 -22.76
N ASP A 447 0.96 -12.34 -21.55
CA ASP A 447 0.65 -11.13 -20.82
C ASP A 447 1.62 -10.99 -19.65
N ARG A 448 1.98 -9.78 -19.27
CA ARG A 448 2.80 -9.54 -18.09
C ARG A 448 2.62 -8.14 -17.53
N MET A 449 3.00 -7.97 -16.28
CA MET A 449 3.15 -6.65 -15.67
C MET A 449 4.61 -6.22 -15.66
N THR A 450 4.85 -4.95 -15.90
CA THR A 450 6.13 -4.29 -15.70
C THR A 450 5.88 -2.82 -15.31
N ASP A 451 6.55 -2.34 -14.30
CA ASP A 451 6.32 -1.00 -13.74
C ASP A 451 4.82 -0.72 -13.45
N ASN A 452 4.10 -1.74 -12.98
CA ASN A 452 2.65 -1.76 -12.77
C ASN A 452 1.78 -1.53 -14.02
N VAL A 453 2.35 -1.68 -15.20
CA VAL A 453 1.63 -1.59 -16.46
C VAL A 453 1.38 -2.99 -16.99
N TYR A 454 0.11 -3.28 -17.27
CA TYR A 454 -0.30 -4.51 -17.91
C TYR A 454 -0.08 -4.42 -19.41
N LEU A 455 0.64 -5.38 -19.98
CA LEU A 455 0.90 -5.45 -21.39
C LEU A 455 0.68 -6.85 -21.93
N SER A 456 0.17 -6.91 -23.19
CA SER A 456 0.07 -8.12 -23.97
C SER A 456 1.08 -8.10 -25.11
N VAL A 457 1.78 -9.19 -25.30
CA VAL A 457 2.79 -9.35 -26.33
C VAL A 457 2.44 -10.53 -27.23
N GLU A 458 2.53 -10.31 -28.54
CA GLU A 458 2.46 -11.38 -29.54
C GLU A 458 3.69 -11.33 -30.45
N ILE A 459 4.28 -12.47 -30.67
CA ILE A 459 5.41 -12.66 -31.62
C ILE A 459 4.97 -13.68 -32.63
N ASN A 460 4.81 -13.26 -33.89
CA ASN A 460 4.40 -14.10 -34.97
C ASN A 460 5.63 -14.58 -35.78
N PHE A 461 5.61 -15.79 -36.20
CA PHE A 461 6.66 -16.42 -37.02
C PHE A 461 6.16 -16.69 -38.45
N TYR A 462 7.08 -16.78 -39.38
CA TYR A 462 6.75 -17.24 -40.73
C TYR A 462 6.40 -18.75 -40.70
N GLY A 463 5.23 -19.11 -41.22
CA GLY A 463 4.76 -20.49 -41.25
C GLY A 463 4.15 -20.98 -39.92
N ASN A 464 3.67 -22.20 -39.97
CA ASN A 464 3.06 -22.92 -38.88
C ASN A 464 3.53 -24.38 -38.83
N ILE A 465 3.36 -25.07 -37.71
CA ILE A 465 3.63 -26.51 -37.60
C ILE A 465 2.44 -27.25 -38.18
N SER A 466 2.60 -27.80 -39.39
CA SER A 466 1.54 -28.52 -40.08
C SER A 466 1.61 -30.03 -39.93
N TYR A 467 2.77 -30.61 -39.60
CA TYR A 467 2.95 -32.05 -39.34
C TYR A 467 4.24 -32.36 -38.58
N SER A 468 4.27 -33.53 -37.97
CA SER A 468 5.46 -34.09 -37.36
C SER A 468 5.97 -35.26 -38.23
N VAL A 469 7.26 -35.24 -38.51
CA VAL A 469 7.91 -36.34 -39.23
C VAL A 469 8.62 -37.22 -38.21
N SER A 470 8.33 -38.54 -38.24
CA SER A 470 9.04 -39.49 -37.38
C SER A 470 10.51 -39.56 -37.80
N ASP A 471 11.42 -39.45 -36.82
CA ASP A 471 12.86 -39.61 -37.03
C ASP A 471 13.30 -41.07 -37.21
N GLY A 472 12.37 -42.01 -37.24
CA GLY A 472 12.62 -43.45 -37.35
C GLY A 472 13.15 -44.11 -36.06
N GLN A 473 13.36 -43.33 -34.99
CA GLN A 473 13.84 -43.82 -33.69
C GLN A 473 12.82 -43.61 -32.55
N GLY A 474 11.57 -43.30 -32.89
CA GLY A 474 10.50 -43.04 -31.92
C GLY A 474 10.41 -41.58 -31.45
N GLY A 475 11.25 -40.70 -31.98
CA GLY A 475 11.14 -39.26 -31.84
C GLY A 475 10.38 -38.62 -33.00
N TYR A 476 9.99 -37.35 -32.82
CA TYR A 476 9.34 -36.55 -33.84
C TYR A 476 10.15 -35.28 -34.08
N ASN A 477 10.63 -35.12 -35.32
CA ASN A 477 11.12 -33.82 -35.77
C ASN A 477 9.93 -32.94 -36.12
N VAL A 478 9.89 -31.76 -35.55
CA VAL A 478 8.85 -30.78 -35.82
C VAL A 478 9.30 -29.88 -36.94
N GLU A 479 8.59 -29.94 -38.07
CA GLU A 479 8.84 -29.08 -39.22
C GLU A 479 7.86 -27.92 -39.25
N TRP A 480 8.37 -26.75 -39.58
CA TRP A 480 7.59 -25.52 -39.77
C TRP A 480 7.22 -25.40 -41.25
N CYS A 481 5.96 -25.22 -41.57
CA CYS A 481 5.48 -25.08 -42.93
C CYS A 481 4.91 -23.70 -43.20
N ASP A 482 5.28 -23.14 -44.35
CA ASP A 482 4.67 -21.93 -44.91
C ASP A 482 3.67 -22.31 -45.99
N GLU A 483 2.48 -21.71 -46.01
CA GLU A 483 1.45 -21.90 -47.04
C GLU A 483 1.47 -20.71 -48.03
N ASP A 484 2.62 -20.42 -48.60
CA ASP A 484 2.68 -19.40 -49.65
C ASP A 484 2.38 -20.03 -51.01
N ASN A 485 1.38 -19.53 -51.69
CA ASN A 485 0.94 -19.93 -53.04
C ASN A 485 0.60 -21.42 -53.23
N GLY A 486 0.08 -22.10 -52.22
CA GLY A 486 -0.35 -23.49 -52.32
C GLY A 486 0.78 -24.50 -52.38
N ARG A 487 2.02 -24.10 -52.17
CA ARG A 487 3.17 -24.97 -51.97
C ARG A 487 3.51 -25.05 -50.49
N LYS A 488 3.47 -26.24 -49.92
CA LYS A 488 4.00 -26.48 -48.58
C LYS A 488 5.52 -26.49 -48.66
N VAL A 489 6.16 -25.48 -48.08
CA VAL A 489 7.60 -25.42 -47.89
C VAL A 489 7.87 -25.75 -46.42
N GLY A 490 8.52 -26.90 -46.17
CA GLY A 490 8.93 -27.28 -44.82
C GLY A 490 10.17 -26.50 -44.39
N TYR A 491 10.11 -25.88 -43.25
CA TYR A 491 11.26 -25.25 -42.58
C TYR A 491 11.57 -26.02 -41.31
N MET A 492 12.86 -26.18 -41.01
CA MET A 492 13.26 -26.67 -39.70
C MET A 492 12.98 -25.59 -38.65
N TRP A 493 12.64 -26.01 -37.44
CA TRP A 493 12.30 -25.10 -36.33
C TRP A 493 13.30 -23.95 -36.13
N ASN A 494 14.57 -24.20 -36.32
CA ASN A 494 15.68 -23.23 -36.21
C ASN A 494 15.90 -22.39 -37.49
N ASP A 495 15.20 -22.64 -38.57
CA ASP A 495 15.30 -21.85 -39.80
C ASP A 495 14.18 -20.81 -39.91
N VAL A 496 13.13 -20.95 -39.11
CA VAL A 496 11.99 -20.03 -39.09
C VAL A 496 12.38 -18.75 -38.36
N LYS A 497 11.95 -17.61 -38.89
CA LYS A 497 12.22 -16.28 -38.36
C LYS A 497 10.96 -15.61 -37.87
N VAL A 498 11.13 -14.58 -37.01
CA VAL A 498 10.05 -13.73 -36.59
C VAL A 498 9.49 -12.95 -37.77
N LYS A 499 8.18 -13.01 -37.97
CA LYS A 499 7.42 -12.28 -38.99
C LYS A 499 7.02 -10.88 -38.51
N SER A 500 6.40 -10.81 -37.34
CA SER A 500 5.91 -9.54 -36.76
C SER A 500 5.81 -9.61 -35.25
N PHE A 501 5.80 -8.45 -34.65
CA PHE A 501 5.51 -8.23 -33.25
C PHE A 501 4.19 -7.46 -33.11
N ARG A 502 3.48 -7.71 -32.03
CA ARG A 502 2.38 -6.90 -31.57
C ARG A 502 2.54 -6.65 -30.08
N LEU A 503 2.50 -5.40 -29.68
CA LEU A 503 2.55 -4.95 -28.29
C LEU A 503 1.31 -4.13 -28.00
N LYS A 504 0.62 -4.49 -26.93
CA LYS A 504 -0.59 -3.81 -26.48
C LYS A 504 -0.45 -3.35 -25.03
N PHE A 505 -0.79 -2.11 -24.78
CA PHE A 505 -0.95 -1.52 -23.45
C PHE A 505 -2.42 -1.28 -23.18
N SER A 506 -2.92 -1.84 -22.09
CA SER A 506 -4.32 -1.67 -21.69
C SER A 506 -4.50 -0.44 -20.79
N ASN A 507 -5.68 0.18 -20.85
CA ASN A 507 -6.08 1.25 -19.93
C ASN A 507 -6.53 0.63 -18.62
N ASP A 508 -5.58 0.25 -17.78
CA ASP A 508 -5.77 -0.10 -16.38
C ASP A 508 -5.57 1.14 -15.48
N VAL A 509 -5.67 0.96 -14.19
CA VAL A 509 -5.51 2.05 -13.20
C VAL A 509 -4.20 2.82 -13.43
N THR A 510 -3.11 2.13 -13.72
CA THR A 510 -1.79 2.75 -13.93
C THR A 510 -1.72 3.54 -15.24
N MET A 511 -2.36 3.07 -16.30
CA MET A 511 -2.37 3.69 -17.62
C MET A 511 -3.47 4.73 -17.80
N LYS A 512 -4.41 4.83 -16.87
CA LYS A 512 -5.51 5.81 -16.91
C LYS A 512 -4.97 7.24 -17.10
N GLY A 513 -5.44 7.93 -18.13
CA GLY A 513 -5.00 9.29 -18.48
C GLY A 513 -3.61 9.35 -19.12
N LYS A 514 -2.97 8.22 -19.47
CA LYS A 514 -1.60 8.17 -19.98
C LYS A 514 -1.48 7.58 -21.39
N LEU A 515 -2.56 7.02 -21.95
CA LEU A 515 -2.52 6.41 -23.28
C LEU A 515 -2.14 7.42 -24.37
N ASP A 516 -2.60 8.67 -24.31
CA ASP A 516 -2.19 9.70 -25.26
C ASP A 516 -0.68 9.96 -25.20
N ARG A 517 -0.08 10.00 -24.00
CA ARG A 517 1.37 10.17 -23.82
C ARG A 517 2.12 8.96 -24.38
N MET A 518 1.62 7.74 -24.14
CA MET A 518 2.17 6.51 -24.70
C MET A 518 2.13 6.54 -26.24
N LEU A 519 1.00 6.92 -26.82
CA LEU A 519 0.86 7.05 -28.27
C LEU A 519 1.90 8.00 -28.84
N GLN A 520 2.08 9.18 -28.22
CA GLN A 520 3.03 10.19 -28.70
C GLN A 520 4.49 9.70 -28.60
N GLU A 521 4.84 9.00 -27.53
CA GLU A 521 6.20 8.48 -27.37
C GLU A 521 6.49 7.32 -28.36
N LEU A 522 5.55 6.42 -28.58
CA LEU A 522 5.67 5.38 -29.61
C LEU A 522 5.80 6.00 -31.01
N LYS A 523 4.96 6.97 -31.36
CA LYS A 523 5.06 7.71 -32.62
C LYS A 523 6.43 8.40 -32.78
N LYS A 524 6.92 9.04 -31.74
CA LYS A 524 8.22 9.72 -31.72
C LYS A 524 9.37 8.74 -31.96
N ARG A 525 9.35 7.53 -31.36
CA ARG A 525 10.36 6.49 -31.56
C ARG A 525 10.34 5.99 -33.01
N MET A 526 9.17 5.68 -33.52
CA MET A 526 9.04 5.15 -34.87
C MET A 526 9.31 6.17 -35.98
N ARG A 527 9.05 7.46 -35.76
CA ARG A 527 9.53 8.53 -36.69
C ARG A 527 11.04 8.56 -36.85
N LYS A 528 11.79 8.19 -35.82
CA LYS A 528 13.26 8.09 -35.90
C LYS A 528 13.72 6.81 -36.60
N ALA A 529 12.86 5.81 -36.64
CA ALA A 529 13.19 4.47 -37.17
C ALA A 529 12.86 4.30 -38.66
N GLY A 530 11.99 5.17 -39.22
CA GLY A 530 11.58 5.01 -40.61
C GLY A 530 10.81 6.22 -41.16
N ARG A 531 10.32 6.06 -42.40
CA ARG A 531 9.56 7.12 -43.11
C ARG A 531 8.08 7.02 -42.79
N VAL A 532 7.51 8.09 -42.23
CA VAL A 532 6.05 8.18 -42.01
C VAL A 532 5.32 8.21 -43.34
N VAL A 533 4.38 7.31 -43.53
CA VAL A 533 3.55 7.17 -44.74
C VAL A 533 2.16 7.75 -44.54
N LYS A 534 1.55 7.48 -43.38
CA LYS A 534 0.24 7.99 -42.97
C LYS A 534 0.27 8.36 -41.50
N GLU A 535 -0.44 9.41 -41.16
CA GLU A 535 -0.62 9.79 -39.75
C GLU A 535 -1.92 10.57 -39.57
N ASN A 536 -2.58 10.32 -38.43
CA ASN A 536 -3.69 11.14 -37.92
C ASN A 536 -3.61 11.25 -36.38
N SER A 537 -4.61 11.77 -35.70
CA SER A 537 -4.60 11.97 -34.25
C SER A 537 -4.38 10.64 -33.49
N GLY A 538 -5.08 9.56 -33.86
CA GLY A 538 -5.09 8.29 -33.16
C GLY A 538 -4.16 7.22 -33.72
N ALA A 539 -3.48 7.44 -34.87
CA ALA A 539 -2.65 6.40 -35.46
C ALA A 539 -1.50 6.94 -36.33
N MET A 540 -0.53 6.05 -36.62
CA MET A 540 0.57 6.32 -37.51
C MET A 540 1.05 5.04 -38.22
N VAL A 541 1.36 5.14 -39.52
CA VAL A 541 2.01 4.11 -40.32
C VAL A 541 3.40 4.57 -40.73
N VAL A 542 4.39 3.73 -40.50
CA VAL A 542 5.80 4.00 -40.80
C VAL A 542 6.35 2.88 -41.68
N ALA A 543 6.94 3.23 -42.80
CA ALA A 543 7.78 2.32 -43.59
C ALA A 543 9.13 2.20 -42.90
N LEU A 544 9.45 1.03 -42.40
CA LEU A 544 10.75 0.68 -41.83
C LEU A 544 11.71 0.16 -42.92
N ASP A 545 12.97 -0.05 -42.55
CA ASP A 545 13.93 -0.69 -43.41
C ASP A 545 13.52 -2.15 -43.74
N ASN A 546 14.03 -2.70 -44.85
CA ASN A 546 13.82 -4.09 -45.27
C ASN A 546 12.34 -4.46 -45.53
N ASN A 547 11.54 -3.56 -46.12
CA ASN A 547 10.12 -3.77 -46.47
C ASN A 547 9.20 -4.06 -45.29
N ARG A 548 9.61 -3.71 -44.07
CA ARG A 548 8.79 -3.84 -42.87
C ARG A 548 7.98 -2.58 -42.63
N THR A 549 6.84 -2.74 -42.01
CA THR A 549 5.92 -1.66 -41.68
C THR A 549 5.69 -1.64 -40.17
N ALA A 550 5.57 -0.45 -39.59
CA ALA A 550 5.01 -0.27 -38.25
C ALA A 550 3.69 0.44 -38.32
N LEU A 551 2.70 -0.07 -37.60
CA LEU A 551 1.39 0.52 -37.38
C LEU A 551 1.21 0.74 -35.89
N ILE A 552 0.98 1.97 -35.49
CA ILE A 552 0.66 2.36 -34.10
C ILE A 552 -0.72 2.95 -34.12
N TYR A 553 -1.60 2.51 -33.22
CA TYR A 553 -2.95 3.05 -33.11
C TYR A 553 -3.51 2.99 -31.71
N MET A 554 -4.41 3.92 -31.40
CA MET A 554 -5.16 3.99 -30.17
C MET A 554 -6.59 3.49 -30.39
N GLN A 555 -7.09 2.72 -29.44
CA GLN A 555 -8.48 2.39 -29.21
C GLN A 555 -8.92 2.94 -27.85
N PRO A 556 -10.22 3.04 -27.54
CA PRO A 556 -10.67 3.71 -26.30
C PRO A 556 -10.09 3.17 -24.99
N LYS A 557 -9.69 1.91 -24.98
CA LYS A 557 -9.16 1.23 -23.79
C LYS A 557 -7.73 0.71 -23.94
N GLU A 558 -7.08 0.96 -25.06
CA GLU A 558 -5.77 0.39 -25.32
C GLU A 558 -4.98 1.12 -26.41
N ILE A 559 -3.66 0.98 -26.35
CA ILE A 559 -2.77 1.33 -27.45
C ILE A 559 -2.13 0.05 -27.97
N VAL A 560 -2.05 -0.05 -29.29
CA VAL A 560 -1.43 -1.16 -29.98
C VAL A 560 -0.34 -0.66 -30.92
N MET A 561 0.79 -1.35 -30.89
CA MET A 561 1.86 -1.22 -31.87
C MET A 561 2.10 -2.59 -32.52
N GLU A 562 1.98 -2.62 -33.83
CA GLU A 562 2.28 -3.80 -34.66
C GLU A 562 3.41 -3.42 -35.62
N TRP A 563 4.44 -4.26 -35.74
CA TRP A 563 5.52 -4.00 -36.67
C TRP A 563 6.18 -5.26 -37.19
N GLY A 564 6.72 -5.19 -38.40
CA GLY A 564 7.29 -6.30 -39.14
C GLY A 564 6.65 -6.45 -40.51
N ASP A 565 6.51 -7.68 -40.95
CA ASP A 565 5.77 -8.02 -42.18
C ASP A 565 4.27 -8.12 -41.88
N ILE A 566 3.64 -6.96 -41.86
CA ILE A 566 2.19 -6.77 -41.58
C ILE A 566 1.43 -6.21 -42.79
N GLY A 567 2.07 -6.18 -43.95
CA GLY A 567 1.55 -5.62 -45.19
C GLY A 567 2.23 -4.33 -45.62
N SER A 568 1.96 -3.89 -46.86
CA SER A 568 2.57 -2.67 -47.37
C SER A 568 2.02 -1.43 -46.61
N PRO A 569 2.87 -0.40 -46.38
CA PRO A 569 2.45 0.82 -45.67
C PRO A 569 1.27 1.51 -46.35
N GLU A 570 1.19 1.45 -47.68
CA GLU A 570 0.13 2.06 -48.47
C GLU A 570 -1.21 1.35 -48.31
N SER A 571 -1.20 0.02 -48.04
CA SER A 571 -2.42 -0.81 -47.90
C SER A 571 -3.11 -0.60 -46.53
N LEU A 572 -2.38 -0.20 -45.50
CA LEU A 572 -2.91 -0.06 -44.15
C LEU A 572 -3.80 1.19 -44.02
N SER A 573 -5.02 1.02 -43.58
CA SER A 573 -5.97 2.11 -43.34
C SER A 573 -5.94 2.56 -41.87
N ILE A 574 -5.89 3.86 -41.63
CA ILE A 574 -5.89 4.45 -40.29
C ILE A 574 -7.10 5.35 -40.01
N HIS A 575 -8.03 5.52 -40.95
CA HIS A 575 -9.16 6.44 -40.81
C HIS A 575 -10.05 6.13 -39.60
N LYS A 576 -10.21 4.86 -39.25
CA LYS A 576 -11.03 4.44 -38.12
C LYS A 576 -10.46 4.84 -36.73
N TYR A 577 -9.21 5.27 -36.70
CA TYR A 577 -8.55 5.70 -35.47
C TYR A 577 -8.48 7.22 -35.33
N ASP A 578 -8.97 7.97 -36.33
CA ASP A 578 -8.93 9.42 -36.28
C ASP A 578 -9.91 9.95 -35.24
N GLY A 579 -9.44 10.85 -34.37
CA GLY A 579 -10.24 11.40 -33.27
C GLY A 579 -10.53 10.43 -32.12
N VAL A 580 -9.99 9.22 -32.15
CA VAL A 580 -10.12 8.29 -31.01
C VAL A 580 -9.40 8.87 -29.79
N ARG A 581 -10.11 8.88 -28.67
CA ARG A 581 -9.59 9.34 -27.37
C ARG A 581 -9.66 8.20 -26.37
N GLU A 582 -8.85 8.33 -25.33
CA GLU A 582 -8.87 7.42 -24.20
C GLU A 582 -10.24 7.42 -23.52
N ASN A 583 -10.78 6.22 -23.26
CA ASN A 583 -11.92 6.07 -22.36
C ASN A 583 -11.39 5.98 -20.93
N LEU A 584 -11.68 6.99 -20.13
CA LEU A 584 -11.27 7.10 -18.73
C LEU A 584 -12.26 6.43 -17.77
N SER A 585 -13.35 5.80 -18.27
CA SER A 585 -14.25 5.05 -17.40
C SER A 585 -13.53 3.88 -16.74
N LEU A 586 -13.75 3.74 -15.45
CA LEU A 586 -13.24 2.61 -14.67
C LEU A 586 -14.05 1.34 -14.97
N THR A 587 -13.50 0.19 -14.64
CA THR A 587 -14.28 -1.04 -14.52
C THR A 587 -15.26 -0.91 -13.34
N PRO A 588 -16.34 -1.72 -13.28
CA PRO A 588 -17.29 -1.65 -12.17
C PRO A 588 -16.67 -1.76 -10.77
N ASP A 589 -15.54 -2.47 -10.64
CA ASP A 589 -14.83 -2.60 -9.38
C ASP A 589 -14.00 -1.33 -9.05
N GLU A 590 -13.45 -0.67 -10.06
CA GLU A 590 -12.75 0.62 -9.93
C GLU A 590 -13.72 1.76 -9.65
N GLU A 591 -14.93 1.75 -10.24
CA GLU A 591 -15.99 2.71 -9.93
C GLU A 591 -16.46 2.61 -8.47
N ARG A 592 -16.43 1.41 -7.87
CA ARG A 592 -16.72 1.23 -6.44
C ARG A 592 -15.62 1.82 -5.55
N ALA A 593 -14.35 1.63 -5.91
CA ALA A 593 -13.23 2.19 -5.16
C ALA A 593 -13.22 3.73 -5.18
N ASP A 594 -13.53 4.34 -6.33
CA ASP A 594 -13.65 5.81 -6.42
C ASP A 594 -14.97 6.34 -5.79
N GLY A 595 -16.01 5.51 -5.71
CA GLY A 595 -17.30 5.88 -5.10
C GLY A 595 -17.27 5.91 -3.57
N GLU A 596 -16.35 5.19 -2.95
CA GLU A 596 -16.15 5.23 -1.49
C GLU A 596 -15.41 6.50 -1.04
N ASN A 597 -14.76 7.23 -1.96
CA ASN A 597 -14.11 8.51 -1.71
C ASN A 597 -14.95 9.74 -2.14
N GLN A 598 -16.19 9.54 -2.60
CA GLN A 598 -17.11 10.65 -2.74
C GLN A 598 -17.70 10.95 -1.36
N ASP A 599 -17.42 12.14 -0.86
CA ASP A 599 -18.03 12.72 0.32
C ASP A 599 -19.50 12.27 0.42
N ILE A 600 -19.77 11.39 1.37
CA ILE A 600 -21.12 11.22 1.84
C ILE A 600 -21.43 12.55 2.52
N ASP A 601 -22.06 13.44 1.77
CA ASP A 601 -22.82 14.55 2.35
C ASP A 601 -23.77 13.92 3.36
N MET A 602 -23.31 13.86 4.61
CA MET A 602 -24.19 13.55 5.73
C MET A 602 -25.23 14.66 5.74
N PRO A 603 -26.52 14.35 5.60
CA PRO A 603 -27.55 15.36 5.67
C PRO A 603 -27.35 16.12 6.99
N THR A 604 -27.23 17.42 6.90
CA THR A 604 -27.30 18.31 8.06
C THR A 604 -28.61 18.00 8.76
N ASP A 605 -28.52 17.47 10.00
CA ASP A 605 -29.64 17.26 10.90
C ASP A 605 -30.25 18.63 11.32
N GLU A 606 -30.98 19.24 10.40
CA GLU A 606 -32.02 20.22 10.68
C GLU A 606 -33.27 19.79 9.90
N GLU A 607 -34.14 19.12 10.62
CA GLU A 607 -35.53 18.75 10.37
C GLU A 607 -35.76 17.24 10.47
N THR A 608 -35.90 16.76 11.70
CA THR A 608 -36.97 15.81 12.08
C THR A 608 -36.93 15.58 13.59
N ALA A 609 -37.38 16.57 14.33
CA ALA A 609 -37.94 16.34 15.67
C ALA A 609 -39.45 16.19 15.51
N THR A 610 -39.90 14.99 15.16
CA THR A 610 -41.30 14.57 15.39
C THR A 610 -41.34 13.06 15.61
N GLY A 611 -41.62 12.70 16.86
CA GLY A 611 -42.48 11.60 17.23
C GLY A 611 -42.01 10.18 16.92
N TYR A 612 -41.31 9.54 17.81
CA TYR A 612 -41.48 8.09 17.98
C TYR A 612 -42.41 7.84 19.15
N ASP A 613 -43.62 7.47 18.78
CA ASP A 613 -44.66 6.91 19.63
C ASP A 613 -44.28 5.47 19.98
N ASN A 614 -44.45 5.13 21.25
CA ASN A 614 -44.24 3.79 21.80
C ASN A 614 -45.33 2.84 21.27
N GLY A 615 -44.92 1.77 20.59
CA GLY A 615 -45.73 0.65 20.17
C GLY A 615 -45.17 -0.67 20.64
N GLU A 616 -45.79 -1.16 21.63
CA GLU A 616 -45.86 -2.46 22.31
C GLU A 616 -45.20 -3.69 21.68
N ALA A 617 -44.64 -4.47 22.59
CA ALA A 617 -44.21 -5.85 22.50
C ALA A 617 -45.31 -6.76 21.89
N GLY A 618 -44.93 -7.53 20.91
CA GLY A 618 -45.70 -8.67 20.37
C GLY A 618 -44.87 -9.92 20.39
N ASP A 619 -45.10 -10.70 21.44
CA ASP A 619 -44.77 -12.10 21.62
C ASP A 619 -45.35 -12.94 20.46
N ASN A 620 -44.55 -13.80 19.81
CA ASN A 620 -45.08 -14.97 19.12
C ASN A 620 -44.08 -16.13 19.08
N SER A 621 -44.48 -17.09 19.84
CA SER A 621 -44.06 -18.47 19.98
C SER A 621 -44.08 -19.30 18.70
N TYR A 622 -43.16 -20.23 18.64
CA TYR A 622 -43.14 -21.59 18.11
C TYR A 622 -44.31 -22.12 17.28
N GLY A 623 -43.96 -22.65 16.12
CA GLY A 623 -44.78 -23.58 15.35
C GLY A 623 -43.92 -24.58 14.58
N ASN A 624 -43.68 -25.73 15.18
CA ASN A 624 -43.23 -26.94 14.53
C ASN A 624 -44.26 -27.46 13.54
N THR A 625 -43.84 -27.86 12.33
CA THR A 625 -44.43 -29.01 11.65
C THR A 625 -43.36 -29.75 10.84
N ASP A 626 -43.14 -31.00 11.28
CA ASP A 626 -42.65 -32.14 10.51
C ASP A 626 -43.34 -32.23 9.14
N ASP A 627 -42.59 -32.57 8.11
CA ASP A 627 -42.93 -33.73 7.26
C ASP A 627 -41.74 -34.19 6.43
N THR A 628 -41.46 -35.45 6.62
CA THR A 628 -40.60 -36.40 5.94
C THR A 628 -40.78 -36.46 4.44
N GLN A 629 -39.70 -36.63 3.68
CA GLN A 629 -39.48 -37.73 2.75
C GLN A 629 -38.11 -37.65 2.06
N GLU A 630 -37.22 -38.61 2.42
CA GLU A 630 -36.17 -39.10 1.55
C GLU A 630 -36.76 -39.86 0.34
N PRO A 631 -36.04 -39.99 -0.77
CA PRO A 631 -35.59 -41.32 -1.11
C PRO A 631 -34.10 -41.43 -1.49
N GLU A 632 -33.59 -42.58 -1.09
CA GLU A 632 -32.27 -43.15 -1.35
C GLU A 632 -32.07 -43.61 -2.81
N PRO A 633 -30.88 -44.21 -3.11
CA PRO A 633 -30.06 -43.93 -4.27
C PRO A 633 -30.11 -45.02 -5.33
N ASP A 634 -29.63 -44.72 -6.52
CA ASP A 634 -29.25 -45.74 -7.48
C ASP A 634 -27.80 -45.59 -7.92
N ALA A 635 -27.07 -46.67 -7.64
CA ALA A 635 -25.78 -47.00 -8.22
C ALA A 635 -25.95 -47.48 -9.66
N TYR A 636 -24.97 -47.25 -10.52
CA TYR A 636 -24.35 -48.14 -11.47
C TYR A 636 -23.44 -47.41 -12.45
N ASP A 637 -22.24 -47.91 -12.48
CA ASP A 637 -21.07 -48.09 -13.35
C ASP A 637 -20.04 -47.04 -13.39
#